data_5f35a434235e61421252e2217e547bf0
#
_entry.id   5f35a434235e61421252e2217e547bf0
#
_cell.length_a   1.000
_cell.length_b   1.000
_cell.length_c   1.000
_cell.angle_alpha   90.00
_cell.angle_beta   90.00
_cell.angle_gamma   90.00
#
_symmetry.space_group_name_H-M   'P 1'
#
loop_
_entity.id
_entity.type
_entity.pdbx_description
1 polymer ?
#
loop_
_entity_poly.entity_id
_entity_poly.type
_entity_poly.pdbx_seq_one_letter_code
_entity_poly.pdbx_strand_id
1 'polypeptide(L)'
;MSKNQQIISPTRNTPEVILDPKGTIKFSGRLIPENAEDFFNPIEEWINEYFKNPAEITCVEISLGYINSAGTKYLLYIIRKITHVHLKKSTKKFIINWYYNDEDEDILEKGKLFSSNLDVPFNFIMING
;
A
#
# COMPACT_ATOMS: atom_id res chain seq x y z
N MET A 1 -1.55 14.95 18.67
CA MET A 1 -0.62 15.59 17.78
C MET A 1 -0.86 15.15 16.34
N SER A 2 -0.98 16.10 15.45
CA SER A 2 -1.26 15.75 14.06
C SER A 2 0.01 15.27 13.38
N LYS A 3 -0.17 14.38 12.41
CA LYS A 3 0.93 13.93 11.59
C LYS A 3 1.10 14.82 10.39
N ASN A 4 2.30 14.95 9.95
CA ASN A 4 2.60 15.64 8.71
C ASN A 4 2.60 14.64 7.56
N GLN A 5 2.30 15.13 6.38
CA GLN A 5 2.47 14.36 5.17
C GLN A 5 3.95 13.99 5.02
N GLN A 6 4.21 12.76 4.64
CA GLN A 6 5.56 12.30 4.33
C GLN A 6 5.60 11.78 2.91
N ILE A 7 6.67 12.13 2.21
CA ILE A 7 6.90 11.63 0.86
C ILE A 7 8.27 10.99 0.85
N ILE A 8 8.31 9.71 0.48
CA ILE A 8 9.56 9.01 0.26
C ILE A 8 9.81 9.04 -1.23
N SER A 9 10.94 9.62 -1.63
CA SER A 9 11.28 9.74 -3.04
C SER A 9 11.58 8.37 -3.65
N PRO A 10 11.19 8.14 -4.90
CA PRO A 10 11.45 6.86 -5.54
C PRO A 10 12.94 6.71 -5.86
N THR A 11 13.38 5.45 -5.85
CA THR A 11 14.69 5.09 -6.33
C THR A 11 14.51 4.13 -7.51
N ARG A 12 15.63 3.64 -8.06
CA ARG A 12 15.56 2.62 -9.10
C ARG A 12 14.78 1.39 -8.63
N ASN A 13 14.90 1.03 -7.35
CA ASN A 13 14.41 -0.24 -6.81
C ASN A 13 13.30 -0.07 -5.79
N THR A 14 12.96 1.15 -5.39
CA THR A 14 11.89 1.36 -4.42
C THR A 14 10.92 2.42 -4.93
N PRO A 15 9.65 2.31 -4.56
CA PRO A 15 8.64 3.22 -5.10
C PRO A 15 8.63 4.55 -4.38
N GLU A 16 7.98 5.53 -5.02
CA GLU A 16 7.55 6.72 -4.31
C GLU A 16 6.47 6.29 -3.33
N VAL A 17 6.54 6.82 -2.11
CA VAL A 17 5.51 6.56 -1.10
C VAL A 17 4.98 7.89 -0.60
N ILE A 18 3.67 8.04 -0.63
CA ILE A 18 3.00 9.22 -0.11
C ILE A 18 2.15 8.79 1.08
N LEU A 19 2.44 9.37 2.24
CA LEU A 19 1.75 9.08 3.48
C LEU A 19 1.08 10.38 3.93
N ASP A 20 -0.21 10.49 3.68
CA ASP A 20 -0.97 11.71 3.90
C ASP A 20 -1.97 11.49 5.03
N PRO A 21 -1.89 12.27 6.12
CA PRO A 21 -2.82 12.12 7.25
C PRO A 21 -4.27 12.43 6.89
N LYS A 22 -4.52 12.99 5.72
CA LYS A 22 -5.88 13.17 5.21
C LYS A 22 -6.50 11.85 4.75
N GLY A 23 -5.72 10.78 4.70
CA GLY A 23 -6.24 9.45 4.46
C GLY A 23 -5.66 8.71 3.26
N THR A 24 -4.58 9.20 2.66
CA THR A 24 -3.98 8.55 1.49
C THR A 24 -2.67 7.86 1.86
N ILE A 25 -2.56 6.60 1.48
CA ILE A 25 -1.32 5.81 1.58
C ILE A 25 -1.06 5.29 0.17
N LYS A 26 -0.03 5.82 -0.49
CA LYS A 26 0.19 5.54 -1.91
C LYS A 26 1.60 5.01 -2.17
N PHE A 27 1.66 3.96 -2.98
CA PHE A 27 2.92 3.39 -3.47
C PHE A 27 2.89 3.45 -4.99
N SER A 28 3.94 4.00 -5.60
CA SER A 28 3.99 4.15 -7.05
C SER A 28 5.39 3.93 -7.57
N GLY A 29 5.58 2.96 -8.46
CA GLY A 29 6.86 2.69 -9.07
C GLY A 29 7.24 1.23 -9.04
N ARG A 30 8.44 0.92 -8.58
CA ARG A 30 9.00 -0.44 -8.53
C ARG A 30 9.28 -0.81 -7.08
N LEU A 31 8.93 -2.01 -6.68
CA LEU A 31 9.13 -2.49 -5.32
C LEU A 31 10.01 -3.74 -5.37
N ILE A 32 11.31 -3.51 -5.50
CA ILE A 32 12.33 -4.57 -5.51
C ILE A 32 13.45 -4.21 -4.54
N PRO A 33 13.13 -4.02 -3.25
CA PRO A 33 14.10 -3.53 -2.27
C PRO A 33 15.18 -4.56 -1.99
N GLU A 34 16.41 -4.07 -1.77
CA GLU A 34 17.50 -4.93 -1.32
C GLU A 34 17.33 -5.28 0.14
N ASN A 35 16.85 -4.33 0.93
CA ASN A 35 16.53 -4.54 2.33
C ASN A 35 15.10 -4.06 2.57
N ALA A 36 14.15 -4.99 2.46
CA ALA A 36 12.74 -4.66 2.56
C ALA A 36 12.37 -4.17 3.96
N GLU A 37 12.99 -4.73 5.00
CA GLU A 37 12.72 -4.30 6.36
C GLU A 37 13.07 -2.83 6.56
N ASP A 38 14.25 -2.42 6.13
CA ASP A 38 14.68 -1.03 6.25
C ASP A 38 13.77 -0.08 5.48
N PHE A 39 13.34 -0.51 4.30
CA PHE A 39 12.43 0.31 3.50
C PHE A 39 11.08 0.49 4.18
N PHE A 40 10.52 -0.59 4.71
CA PHE A 40 9.17 -0.57 5.25
C PHE A 40 9.07 -0.09 6.70
N ASN A 41 10.16 -0.11 7.48
CA ASN A 41 10.11 0.32 8.88
C ASN A 41 9.51 1.71 9.09
N PRO A 42 9.98 2.76 8.40
CA PRO A 42 9.38 4.09 8.60
C PRO A 42 7.93 4.16 8.13
N ILE A 43 7.57 3.38 7.14
CA ILE A 43 6.19 3.32 6.65
C ILE A 43 5.30 2.71 7.73
N GLU A 44 5.74 1.63 8.33
CA GLU A 44 5.00 0.97 9.40
C GLU A 44 4.85 1.88 10.61
N GLU A 45 5.89 2.59 10.99
CA GLU A 45 5.83 3.54 12.09
C GLU A 45 4.79 4.63 11.82
N TRP A 46 4.78 5.16 10.60
CA TRP A 46 3.81 6.18 10.22
C TRP A 46 2.38 5.62 10.29
N ILE A 47 2.18 4.41 9.80
CA ILE A 47 0.88 3.75 9.81
C ILE A 47 0.38 3.57 11.23
N ASN A 48 1.24 3.09 12.13
CA ASN A 48 0.87 2.90 13.53
C ASN A 48 0.41 4.21 14.18
N GLU A 49 1.09 5.29 13.88
CA GLU A 49 0.70 6.61 14.40
C GLU A 49 -0.59 7.12 13.75
N TYR A 50 -0.68 6.99 12.44
CA TYR A 50 -1.85 7.46 11.71
C TYR A 50 -3.15 6.84 12.24
N PHE A 51 -3.13 5.54 12.51
CA PHE A 51 -4.32 4.84 12.94
C PHE A 51 -4.70 5.07 14.40
N LYS A 52 -3.96 5.86 15.12
CA LYS A 52 -4.41 6.37 16.43
C LYS A 52 -5.56 7.34 16.26
N ASN A 53 -5.62 8.04 15.14
CA ASN A 53 -6.71 8.97 14.82
C ASN A 53 -6.86 9.07 13.30
N PRO A 54 -7.39 8.03 12.65
CA PRO A 54 -7.44 7.98 11.19
C PRO A 54 -8.55 8.86 10.62
N ALA A 55 -8.41 9.20 9.35
CA ALA A 55 -9.46 9.86 8.59
C ALA A 55 -10.70 8.96 8.49
N GLU A 56 -11.83 9.55 8.10
CA GLU A 56 -13.07 8.78 7.92
C GLU A 56 -12.92 7.69 6.86
N ILE A 57 -12.14 7.98 5.80
CA ILE A 57 -11.86 7.02 4.75
C ILE A 57 -10.36 7.00 4.54
N THR A 58 -9.77 5.81 4.62
CA THR A 58 -8.36 5.61 4.27
C THR A 58 -8.31 4.98 2.89
N CYS A 59 -7.59 5.63 1.99
CA CYS A 59 -7.44 5.18 0.62
C CYS A 59 -6.01 4.69 0.41
N VAL A 60 -5.87 3.39 0.11
CA VAL A 60 -4.58 2.79 -0.19
C VAL A 60 -4.47 2.66 -1.71
N GLU A 61 -3.47 3.32 -2.28
CA GLU A 61 -3.25 3.37 -3.72
C GLU A 61 -1.98 2.60 -4.05
N ILE A 62 -2.09 1.56 -4.86
CA ILE A 62 -0.94 0.72 -5.21
C ILE A 62 -0.81 0.70 -6.72
N SER A 63 0.22 1.37 -7.23
CA SER A 63 0.51 1.47 -8.67
C SER A 63 1.94 1.02 -8.91
N LEU A 64 2.17 -0.29 -8.83
CA LEU A 64 3.51 -0.86 -8.92
C LEU A 64 3.65 -1.63 -10.22
N GLY A 65 4.71 -1.31 -10.98
CA GLY A 65 5.00 -2.01 -12.22
C GLY A 65 5.84 -3.26 -12.02
N TYR A 66 6.45 -3.40 -10.85
CA TYR A 66 7.35 -4.52 -10.58
C TYR A 66 7.44 -4.77 -9.09
N ILE A 67 7.30 -6.03 -8.68
CA ILE A 67 7.37 -6.39 -7.25
C ILE A 67 8.14 -7.71 -7.14
N ASN A 68 9.23 -7.71 -6.35
CA ASN A 68 9.95 -8.96 -6.09
C ASN A 68 9.34 -9.71 -4.91
N SER A 69 9.92 -10.87 -4.58
CA SER A 69 9.39 -11.72 -3.51
C SER A 69 9.40 -11.02 -2.15
N ALA A 70 10.48 -10.34 -1.80
CA ALA A 70 10.58 -9.62 -0.54
C ALA A 70 9.58 -8.46 -0.50
N GLY A 71 9.45 -7.72 -1.60
CA GLY A 71 8.48 -6.65 -1.71
C GLY A 71 7.05 -7.16 -1.57
N THR A 72 6.75 -8.28 -2.20
CA THR A 72 5.44 -8.91 -2.10
C THR A 72 5.10 -9.25 -0.65
N LYS A 73 6.03 -9.89 0.04
CA LYS A 73 5.82 -10.32 1.43
C LYS A 73 5.56 -9.13 2.35
N TYR A 74 6.38 -8.09 2.24
CA TYR A 74 6.25 -6.94 3.12
C TYR A 74 5.05 -6.07 2.79
N LEU A 75 4.73 -5.91 1.50
CA LEU A 75 3.54 -5.17 1.11
C LEU A 75 2.28 -5.87 1.61
N LEU A 76 2.23 -7.19 1.48
CA LEU A 76 1.12 -7.98 2.00
C LEU A 76 0.98 -7.81 3.52
N TYR A 77 2.10 -7.83 4.23
CA TYR A 77 2.12 -7.61 5.68
C TYR A 77 1.57 -6.22 6.04
N ILE A 78 1.97 -5.18 5.32
CA ILE A 78 1.52 -3.82 5.58
C ILE A 78 0.01 -3.68 5.33
N ILE A 79 -0.47 -4.21 4.20
CA ILE A 79 -1.90 -4.13 3.88
C ILE A 79 -2.72 -4.92 4.90
N ARG A 80 -2.23 -6.08 5.31
CA ARG A 80 -2.89 -6.87 6.36
C ARG A 80 -2.97 -6.09 7.66
N LYS A 81 -1.90 -5.40 8.03
CA LYS A 81 -1.86 -4.59 9.23
C LYS A 81 -2.91 -3.48 9.18
N ILE A 82 -3.01 -2.81 8.02
CA ILE A 82 -4.02 -1.76 7.83
C ILE A 82 -5.43 -2.33 7.99
N THR A 83 -5.73 -3.41 7.28
CA THR A 83 -7.09 -3.90 7.16
C THR A 83 -7.52 -4.75 8.36
N HIS A 84 -6.64 -5.62 8.85
CA HIS A 84 -7.00 -6.60 9.88
C HIS A 84 -6.65 -6.15 11.30
N VAL A 85 -5.65 -5.31 11.46
CA VAL A 85 -5.24 -4.85 12.80
C VAL A 85 -5.87 -3.52 13.13
N HIS A 86 -5.74 -2.54 12.25
CA HIS A 86 -6.17 -1.17 12.55
C HIS A 86 -7.63 -0.90 12.23
N LEU A 87 -8.13 -1.38 11.10
CA LEU A 87 -9.48 -1.02 10.64
C LEU A 87 -10.55 -2.03 10.99
N LYS A 88 -10.19 -3.24 11.36
CA LYS A 88 -11.16 -4.29 11.66
C LYS A 88 -12.14 -3.91 12.76
N LYS A 89 -11.67 -3.21 13.79
CA LYS A 89 -12.47 -2.83 14.95
C LYS A 89 -12.95 -1.39 14.87
N SER A 90 -12.74 -0.74 13.76
CA SER A 90 -13.02 0.68 13.57
C SER A 90 -14.33 0.86 12.81
N THR A 91 -15.01 1.98 13.06
CA THR A 91 -16.14 2.38 12.23
C THR A 91 -15.68 3.12 10.97
N LYS A 92 -14.39 3.40 10.87
CA LYS A 92 -13.83 4.08 9.70
C LYS A 92 -13.77 3.13 8.51
N LYS A 93 -13.74 3.68 7.32
CA LYS A 93 -13.78 2.92 6.07
C LYS A 93 -12.42 2.95 5.39
N PHE A 94 -12.22 2.01 4.49
CA PHE A 94 -11.02 2.00 3.65
C PHE A 94 -11.36 1.57 2.25
N ILE A 95 -10.51 2.00 1.30
CA ILE A 95 -10.60 1.65 -0.11
C ILE A 95 -9.19 1.26 -0.52
N ILE A 96 -9.05 0.15 -1.25
CA ILE A 96 -7.76 -0.27 -1.79
C ILE A 96 -7.88 -0.29 -3.30
N ASN A 97 -7.11 0.56 -3.96
CA ASN A 97 -7.06 0.64 -5.42
C ASN A 97 -5.76 0.03 -5.91
N TRP A 98 -5.87 -0.99 -6.73
CA TRP A 98 -4.73 -1.68 -7.32
C TRP A 98 -4.71 -1.36 -8.81
N TYR A 99 -3.68 -0.65 -9.24
CA TYR A 99 -3.55 -0.20 -10.62
C TYR A 99 -2.69 -1.18 -11.41
N TYR A 100 -3.03 -1.41 -12.66
CA TYR A 100 -2.26 -2.29 -13.54
C TYR A 100 -2.38 -1.80 -14.98
N ASN A 101 -1.33 -2.03 -15.76
CA ASN A 101 -1.38 -1.78 -17.21
C ASN A 101 -2.14 -2.90 -17.88
N ASP A 102 -2.82 -2.58 -18.99
CA ASP A 102 -3.65 -3.53 -19.71
C ASP A 102 -2.85 -4.73 -20.24
N GLU A 103 -1.55 -4.58 -20.45
CA GLU A 103 -0.70 -5.67 -20.91
C GLU A 103 -0.02 -6.44 -19.78
N ASP A 104 -0.20 -6.01 -18.54
CA ASP A 104 0.50 -6.59 -17.40
C ASP A 104 -0.41 -7.52 -16.60
N GLU A 105 -0.56 -8.74 -17.12
CA GLU A 105 -1.37 -9.74 -16.45
C GLU A 105 -0.75 -10.19 -15.12
N ASP A 106 0.57 -10.16 -14.99
CA ASP A 106 1.26 -10.58 -13.77
C ASP A 106 0.90 -9.68 -12.60
N ILE A 107 0.91 -8.38 -12.81
CA ILE A 107 0.55 -7.43 -11.75
C ILE A 107 -0.93 -7.57 -11.39
N LEU A 108 -1.81 -7.76 -12.36
CA LEU A 108 -3.23 -7.97 -12.09
C LEU A 108 -3.44 -9.24 -11.26
N GLU A 109 -2.81 -10.34 -11.65
CA GLU A 109 -2.93 -11.60 -10.92
C GLU A 109 -2.39 -11.48 -9.51
N LYS A 110 -1.29 -10.75 -9.32
CA LYS A 110 -0.72 -10.52 -7.99
C LYS A 110 -1.71 -9.74 -7.11
N GLY A 111 -2.38 -8.74 -7.66
CA GLY A 111 -3.40 -8.00 -6.93
C GLY A 111 -4.57 -8.88 -6.52
N LYS A 112 -5.00 -9.75 -7.42
CA LYS A 112 -6.08 -10.70 -7.13
C LYS A 112 -5.68 -11.67 -6.01
N LEU A 113 -4.43 -12.13 -6.02
CA LEU A 113 -3.92 -13.00 -4.95
C LEU A 113 -3.89 -12.27 -3.61
N PHE A 114 -3.49 -10.99 -3.59
CA PHE A 114 -3.51 -10.19 -2.38
C PHE A 114 -4.93 -10.06 -1.83
N SER A 115 -5.86 -9.69 -2.70
CA SER A 115 -7.26 -9.51 -2.32
C SER A 115 -7.86 -10.80 -1.75
N SER A 116 -7.60 -11.91 -2.42
CA SER A 116 -8.07 -13.22 -1.99
C SER A 116 -7.45 -13.66 -0.67
N ASN A 117 -6.12 -13.50 -0.55
CA ASN A 117 -5.39 -13.91 0.65
C ASN A 117 -5.83 -13.12 1.88
N LEU A 118 -6.10 -11.83 1.70
CA LEU A 118 -6.53 -10.96 2.79
C LEU A 118 -8.04 -11.03 3.05
N ASP A 119 -8.78 -11.60 2.14
CA ASP A 119 -10.25 -11.59 2.16
C ASP A 119 -10.77 -10.16 2.26
N VAL A 120 -10.23 -9.29 1.42
CA VAL A 120 -10.57 -7.87 1.36
C VAL A 120 -10.77 -7.50 -0.11
N PRO A 121 -11.87 -6.87 -0.46
CA PRO A 121 -12.08 -6.48 -1.86
C PRO A 121 -11.15 -5.34 -2.25
N PHE A 122 -10.52 -5.48 -3.42
CA PHE A 122 -9.72 -4.45 -4.04
C PHE A 122 -10.47 -3.91 -5.25
N ASN A 123 -10.29 -2.66 -5.56
CA ASN A 123 -10.69 -2.11 -6.85
C ASN A 123 -9.50 -2.27 -7.80
N PHE A 124 -9.73 -2.94 -8.91
CA PHE A 124 -8.68 -3.16 -9.92
C PHE A 124 -8.89 -2.14 -11.03
N ILE A 125 -7.92 -1.25 -11.20
CA ILE A 125 -8.04 -0.11 -12.10
C ILE A 125 -7.00 -0.24 -13.20
N MET A 126 -7.48 -0.40 -14.42
CA MET A 126 -6.60 -0.51 -15.58
C MET A 126 -6.12 0.87 -16.00
N ILE A 127 -4.83 1.00 -16.23
CA ILE A 127 -4.24 2.23 -16.73
C ILE A 127 -3.57 1.96 -18.06
N ASN A 128 -3.61 2.93 -18.95
CA ASN A 128 -2.95 2.85 -20.23
C ASN A 128 -1.60 3.51 -20.11
N GLY A 129 -0.59 2.77 -20.47
CA GLY A 129 0.73 3.28 -20.23
C GLY A 129 1.55 3.52 -21.41
#